data_85ee4e52a184a0e9d19d18f0f52d51ce
#
_entry.id   85ee4e52a184a0e9d19d18f0f52d51ce
#
_cell.length_a   1.000
_cell.length_b   1.000
_cell.length_c   1.000
_cell.angle_alpha   90.00
_cell.angle_beta   90.00
_cell.angle_gamma   90.00
#
_symmetry.space_group_name_H-M   'P 1'
#
loop_
_entity.id
_entity.type
_entity.pdbx_description
1 polymer ?
#
loop_
_entity_poly.entity_id
_entity_poly.type
_entity_poly.pdbx_seq_one_letter_code
_entity_poly.pdbx_strand_id
1 'polypeptide(L)'
;MSTIVHGERVGQQGRLFVGCCAVVYGPARGTILLTRRQDNGRWCLPGGQMEPGESATEACAREVWEETGLRVRVGKLIGLYSSPDYLIVYADGNRYQIVRLCFEAEPVSGSLGLSDETTEARYVTPEEIAALDLIETHRPCIADALAAQVTTFVR
;
A
#
# COMPACT_ATOMS: atom_id res chain seq x y z
N MET A 1 6.63 -12.76 -10.03
CA MET A 1 5.18 -12.45 -9.96
C MET A 1 4.65 -12.96 -8.64
N SER A 2 3.95 -12.14 -7.89
CA SER A 2 3.27 -12.54 -6.66
C SER A 2 1.81 -12.90 -6.94
N THR A 3 1.26 -13.87 -6.20
CA THR A 3 -0.12 -14.33 -6.32
C THR A 3 -0.80 -14.25 -4.96
N ILE A 4 -2.07 -13.85 -4.93
CA ILE A 4 -2.87 -13.84 -3.72
C ILE A 4 -3.72 -15.13 -3.70
N VAL A 5 -3.60 -15.89 -2.61
CA VAL A 5 -4.39 -17.10 -2.36
C VAL A 5 -5.38 -16.80 -1.27
N HIS A 6 -6.65 -17.06 -1.53
CA HIS A 6 -7.75 -16.89 -0.57
C HIS A 6 -8.21 -18.22 0.01
N GLY A 7 -8.61 -18.22 1.27
CA GLY A 7 -9.16 -19.39 1.95
C GLY A 7 -9.30 -19.15 3.45
N GLU A 8 -10.20 -19.88 4.11
CA GLU A 8 -10.41 -19.75 5.53
C GLU A 8 -9.10 -20.00 6.30
N ARG A 9 -8.62 -18.99 7.03
CA ARG A 9 -7.39 -18.99 7.82
C ARG A 9 -6.15 -19.52 7.07
N VAL A 10 -6.10 -19.32 5.77
CA VAL A 10 -4.96 -19.74 4.94
C VAL A 10 -3.65 -19.09 5.39
N GLY A 11 -3.71 -17.98 6.10
CA GLY A 11 -2.57 -17.30 6.74
C GLY A 11 -1.71 -18.21 7.60
N GLN A 12 -2.28 -19.28 8.19
CA GLN A 12 -1.52 -20.28 8.97
C GLN A 12 -0.41 -20.98 8.17
N GLN A 13 -0.49 -20.95 6.84
CA GLN A 13 0.50 -21.58 5.95
C GLN A 13 1.68 -20.65 5.61
N GLY A 14 1.69 -19.44 6.13
CA GLY A 14 2.71 -18.42 5.85
C GLY A 14 3.39 -17.90 7.10
N ARG A 15 4.37 -17.02 6.87
CA ARG A 15 5.01 -16.21 7.91
C ARG A 15 4.32 -14.87 8.00
N LEU A 16 4.33 -14.26 9.18
CA LEU A 16 3.88 -12.87 9.32
C LEU A 16 4.88 -11.90 8.71
N PHE A 17 4.34 -10.89 8.07
CA PHE A 17 5.06 -9.84 7.40
C PHE A 17 4.38 -8.50 7.72
N VAL A 18 5.14 -7.52 8.18
CA VAL A 18 4.61 -6.19 8.45
C VAL A 18 4.87 -5.31 7.24
N GLY A 19 3.79 -4.84 6.61
CA GLY A 19 3.84 -3.92 5.49
C GLY A 19 3.33 -2.54 5.87
N CYS A 20 3.96 -1.51 5.32
CA CYS A 20 3.56 -0.11 5.49
C CYS A 20 3.22 0.47 4.12
N CYS A 21 2.07 1.12 3.98
CA CYS A 21 1.69 1.81 2.75
C CYS A 21 1.09 3.19 3.05
N ALA A 22 1.07 4.03 2.04
CA ALA A 22 0.55 5.38 2.16
C ALA A 22 -0.59 5.66 1.18
N VAL A 23 -1.63 6.31 1.69
CA VAL A 23 -2.55 7.10 0.88
C VAL A 23 -1.97 8.50 0.77
N VAL A 24 -1.26 8.76 -0.33
CA VAL A 24 -0.66 10.06 -0.63
C VAL A 24 -1.67 10.88 -1.39
N TYR A 25 -2.18 11.93 -0.75
CA TYR A 25 -3.17 12.81 -1.39
C TYR A 25 -2.52 13.81 -2.32
N GLY A 26 -3.15 14.02 -3.46
CA GLY A 26 -2.85 15.12 -4.36
C GLY A 26 -3.46 16.45 -3.89
N PRO A 27 -3.33 17.52 -4.70
CA PRO A 27 -3.86 18.84 -4.38
C PRO A 27 -5.35 18.77 -4.00
N ALA A 28 -5.71 19.55 -2.96
CA ALA A 28 -7.07 19.60 -2.42
C ALA A 28 -7.65 18.23 -1.98
N ARG A 29 -6.81 17.21 -1.80
CA ARG A 29 -7.20 15.84 -1.42
C ARG A 29 -8.19 15.17 -2.37
N GLY A 30 -8.31 15.66 -3.60
CA GLY A 30 -9.23 15.14 -4.62
C GLY A 30 -8.72 13.92 -5.38
N THR A 31 -7.44 13.61 -5.25
CA THR A 31 -6.79 12.48 -5.92
C THR A 31 -5.88 11.72 -4.95
N ILE A 32 -5.58 10.47 -5.29
CA ILE A 32 -4.70 9.58 -4.54
C ILE A 32 -3.61 9.06 -5.48
N LEU A 33 -2.36 9.06 -5.00
CA LEU A 33 -1.23 8.51 -5.73
C LEU A 33 -1.31 6.99 -5.73
N LEU A 34 -1.28 6.40 -6.92
CA LEU A 34 -1.10 4.97 -7.11
C LEU A 34 0.15 4.69 -7.96
N THR A 35 0.75 3.54 -7.71
CA THR A 35 1.84 2.98 -8.49
C THR A 35 1.36 1.74 -9.24
N ARG A 36 1.90 1.50 -10.43
CA ARG A 36 1.65 0.29 -11.21
C ARG A 36 2.87 -0.62 -11.12
N ARG A 37 2.68 -1.80 -10.61
CA ARG A 37 3.77 -2.77 -10.38
C ARG A 37 4.34 -3.31 -11.68
N GLN A 38 5.66 -3.47 -11.72
CA GLN A 38 6.34 -4.07 -12.87
C GLN A 38 6.11 -5.59 -12.95
N ASP A 39 6.02 -6.29 -11.81
CA ASP A 39 5.96 -7.75 -11.76
C ASP A 39 4.63 -8.34 -12.25
N ASN A 40 3.51 -7.62 -12.11
CA ASN A 40 2.18 -8.13 -12.45
C ASN A 40 1.29 -7.11 -13.18
N GLY A 41 1.74 -5.87 -13.36
CA GLY A 41 1.01 -4.81 -14.07
C GLY A 41 -0.20 -4.25 -13.33
N ARG A 42 -0.42 -4.63 -12.07
CA ARG A 42 -1.56 -4.19 -11.27
C ARG A 42 -1.24 -2.92 -10.50
N TRP A 43 -2.27 -2.17 -10.19
CA TRP A 43 -2.18 -0.94 -9.40
C TRP A 43 -2.20 -1.20 -7.91
N CYS A 44 -1.47 -0.40 -7.13
CA CYS A 44 -1.45 -0.45 -5.67
C CYS A 44 -1.14 0.92 -5.06
N LEU A 45 -1.35 1.04 -3.76
CA LEU A 45 -0.79 2.14 -2.97
C LEU A 45 0.73 1.95 -2.87
N PRO A 46 1.52 3.02 -2.93
CA PRO A 46 2.95 2.93 -2.66
C PRO A 46 3.21 2.41 -1.25
N GLY A 47 4.18 1.50 -1.13
CA GLY A 47 4.51 0.87 0.14
C GLY A 47 5.12 -0.51 -0.01
N GLY A 48 5.71 -1.00 1.06
CA GLY A 48 6.38 -2.28 1.10
C GLY A 48 6.66 -2.77 2.52
N GLN A 49 7.68 -3.57 2.67
CA GLN A 49 8.02 -4.22 3.93
C GLN A 49 8.74 -3.27 4.89
N MET A 50 8.30 -3.27 6.14
CA MET A 50 9.05 -2.67 7.23
C MET A 50 10.34 -3.47 7.49
N GLU A 51 11.48 -2.79 7.57
CA GLU A 51 12.77 -3.39 7.84
C GLU A 51 13.12 -3.34 9.34
N PRO A 52 13.97 -4.28 9.82
CA PRO A 52 14.48 -4.21 11.19
C PRO A 52 15.20 -2.89 11.46
N GLY A 53 14.82 -2.23 12.54
CA GLY A 53 15.41 -0.95 12.94
C GLY A 53 14.60 0.27 12.50
N GLU A 54 13.59 0.11 11.66
CA GLU A 54 12.68 1.17 11.26
C GLU A 54 11.44 1.24 12.17
N SER A 55 10.93 2.42 12.38
CA SER A 55 9.53 2.61 12.78
C SER A 55 8.59 2.45 11.57
N ALA A 56 7.32 2.21 11.80
CA ALA A 56 6.33 2.07 10.74
C ALA A 56 6.20 3.32 9.86
N THR A 57 6.37 4.51 10.44
CA THR A 57 6.32 5.78 9.69
C THR A 57 7.58 5.99 8.85
N GLU A 58 8.75 5.56 9.34
CA GLU A 58 9.99 5.59 8.56
C GLU A 58 9.93 4.64 7.37
N ALA A 59 9.47 3.40 7.58
CA ALA A 59 9.25 2.43 6.51
C ALA A 59 8.29 2.98 5.45
N CYS A 60 7.17 3.54 5.88
CA CYS A 60 6.19 4.14 4.97
C CYS A 60 6.81 5.27 4.13
N ALA A 61 7.55 6.18 4.75
CA ALA A 61 8.18 7.30 4.04
C ALA A 61 9.30 6.84 3.08
N ARG A 62 10.10 5.84 3.48
CA ARG A 62 11.14 5.24 2.64
C ARG A 62 10.54 4.59 1.38
N GLU A 63 9.53 3.74 1.55
CA GLU A 63 8.88 3.05 0.44
C GLU A 63 8.24 4.03 -0.56
N VAL A 64 7.54 5.06 -0.07
CA VAL A 64 6.99 6.10 -0.96
C VAL A 64 8.10 6.77 -1.76
N TRP A 65 9.22 7.11 -1.11
CA TRP A 65 10.35 7.74 -1.81
C TRP A 65 11.00 6.82 -2.83
N GLU A 66 11.25 5.56 -2.47
CA GLU A 66 11.88 4.57 -3.36
C GLU A 66 11.03 4.29 -4.59
N GLU A 67 9.72 4.14 -4.41
CA GLU A 67 8.81 3.82 -5.52
C GLU A 67 8.42 5.02 -6.38
N THR A 68 8.43 6.24 -5.82
CA THR A 68 7.82 7.41 -6.49
C THR A 68 8.71 8.64 -6.59
N GLY A 69 9.85 8.68 -5.91
CA GLY A 69 10.71 9.87 -5.82
C GLY A 69 10.18 11.00 -4.94
N LEU A 70 9.00 10.83 -4.35
CA LEU A 70 8.40 11.85 -3.48
C LEU A 70 8.84 11.66 -2.02
N ARG A 71 9.28 12.73 -1.39
CA ARG A 71 9.43 12.79 0.06
C ARG A 71 8.10 13.22 0.67
N VAL A 72 7.63 12.45 1.64
CA VAL A 72 6.33 12.68 2.26
C VAL A 72 6.45 12.91 3.75
N ARG A 73 5.51 13.66 4.30
CA ARG A 73 5.22 13.69 5.72
C ARG A 73 4.12 12.67 5.98
N VAL A 74 4.44 11.64 6.76
CA VAL A 74 3.49 10.61 7.18
C VAL A 74 2.61 11.17 8.29
N GLY A 75 1.31 11.06 8.11
CA GLY A 75 0.29 11.55 9.03
C GLY A 75 -0.33 10.44 9.88
N LYS A 76 -1.65 10.50 10.04
CA LYS A 76 -2.36 9.53 10.89
C LYS A 76 -2.39 8.13 10.29
N LEU A 77 -2.48 7.14 11.15
CA LEU A 77 -2.79 5.77 10.78
C LEU A 77 -4.28 5.67 10.39
N ILE A 78 -4.55 5.36 9.13
CA ILE A 78 -5.91 5.11 8.62
C ILE A 78 -6.43 3.81 9.19
N GLY A 79 -5.65 2.75 9.08
CA GLY A 79 -6.05 1.43 9.56
C GLY A 79 -4.93 0.42 9.63
N LEU A 80 -5.22 -0.64 10.38
CA LEU A 80 -4.47 -1.89 10.45
C LEU A 80 -5.30 -3.00 9.79
N TYR A 81 -4.71 -3.70 8.84
CA TYR A 81 -5.37 -4.74 8.03
C TYR A 81 -4.59 -6.03 8.17
N SER A 82 -5.21 -7.04 8.75
CA SER A 82 -4.53 -8.28 9.17
C SER A 82 -5.35 -9.55 8.92
N SER A 83 -6.22 -9.53 7.89
CA SER A 83 -7.06 -10.71 7.60
C SER A 83 -6.23 -11.99 7.50
N PRO A 84 -6.63 -13.05 8.19
CA PRO A 84 -5.98 -14.36 8.10
C PRO A 84 -6.39 -15.16 6.85
N ASP A 85 -7.32 -14.64 6.05
CA ASP A 85 -8.01 -15.38 5.00
C ASP A 85 -7.40 -15.18 3.62
N TYR A 86 -6.19 -14.59 3.56
CA TYR A 86 -5.38 -14.58 2.36
C TYR A 86 -3.89 -14.68 2.64
N LEU A 87 -3.15 -15.21 1.67
CA LEU A 87 -1.69 -15.27 1.64
C LEU A 87 -1.18 -14.62 0.36
N ILE A 88 -0.06 -13.95 0.47
CA ILE A 88 0.74 -13.60 -0.70
C ILE A 88 1.79 -14.69 -0.90
N VAL A 89 1.82 -15.25 -2.09
CA VAL A 89 2.78 -16.27 -2.52
C VAL A 89 3.68 -15.64 -3.58
N TYR A 90 4.97 -15.58 -3.29
CA TYR A 90 5.97 -15.07 -4.23
C TYR A 90 6.48 -16.17 -5.16
N ALA A 91 7.12 -15.77 -6.26
CA ALA A 91 7.65 -16.70 -7.27
C ALA A 91 8.70 -17.69 -6.73
N ASP A 92 9.40 -17.29 -5.67
CA ASP A 92 10.37 -18.13 -4.94
C ASP A 92 9.72 -19.15 -3.99
N GLY A 93 8.40 -19.18 -3.93
CA GLY A 93 7.61 -20.06 -3.05
C GLY A 93 7.41 -19.54 -1.63
N ASN A 94 7.98 -18.40 -1.27
CA ASN A 94 7.73 -17.79 0.04
C ASN A 94 6.27 -17.36 0.17
N ARG A 95 5.71 -17.57 1.37
CA ARG A 95 4.31 -17.32 1.70
C ARG A 95 4.19 -16.40 2.90
N TYR A 96 3.38 -15.35 2.77
CA TYR A 96 3.22 -14.36 3.84
C TYR A 96 1.76 -13.98 4.08
N GLN A 97 1.38 -13.98 5.36
CA GLN A 97 0.21 -13.24 5.85
C GLN A 97 0.68 -11.83 6.17
N ILE A 98 0.06 -10.83 5.56
CA ILE A 98 0.45 -9.43 5.77
C ILE A 98 -0.34 -8.81 6.92
N VAL A 99 0.37 -8.18 7.83
CA VAL A 99 -0.16 -7.14 8.73
C VAL A 99 0.18 -5.80 8.11
N ARG A 100 -0.80 -5.14 7.50
CA ARG A 100 -0.61 -3.88 6.79
C ARG A 100 -1.00 -2.70 7.66
N LEU A 101 -0.08 -1.74 7.78
CA LEU A 101 -0.30 -0.42 8.36
C LEU A 101 -0.47 0.58 7.21
N CYS A 102 -1.64 1.21 7.11
CA CYS A 102 -1.91 2.20 6.07
C CYS A 102 -2.00 3.59 6.68
N PHE A 103 -1.18 4.50 6.19
CA PHE A 103 -1.09 5.88 6.68
C PHE A 103 -1.61 6.88 5.66
N GLU A 104 -2.10 8.03 6.14
CA GLU A 104 -2.17 9.22 5.31
C GLU A 104 -0.77 9.80 5.13
N ALA A 105 -0.48 10.35 3.97
CA ALA A 105 0.75 11.08 3.73
C ALA A 105 0.55 12.25 2.78
N GLU A 106 1.40 13.27 2.94
CA GLU A 106 1.40 14.49 2.13
C GLU A 106 2.79 14.71 1.54
N PRO A 107 2.91 15.01 0.23
CA PRO A 107 4.19 15.37 -0.38
C PRO A 107 4.75 16.64 0.24
N VAL A 108 6.05 16.63 0.56
CA VAL A 108 6.77 17.80 1.07
C VAL A 108 7.87 18.27 0.13
N SER A 109 8.43 17.35 -0.66
CA SER A 109 9.45 17.65 -1.68
C SER A 109 9.63 16.49 -2.65
N GLY A 110 10.52 16.65 -3.62
CA GLY A 110 10.79 15.65 -4.65
C GLY A 110 9.93 15.84 -5.89
N SER A 111 10.14 14.99 -6.87
CA SER A 111 9.38 14.97 -8.12
C SER A 111 8.91 13.55 -8.38
N LEU A 112 7.68 13.42 -8.84
CA LEU A 112 7.12 12.13 -9.20
C LEU A 112 7.96 11.47 -10.29
N GLY A 113 8.46 10.28 -10.00
CA GLY A 113 9.30 9.48 -10.89
C GLY A 113 8.93 8.01 -10.80
N LEU A 114 9.73 7.17 -11.43
CA LEU A 114 9.57 5.73 -11.45
C LEU A 114 10.79 5.06 -10.82
N SER A 115 10.60 3.87 -10.31
CA SER A 115 11.66 2.97 -9.82
C SER A 115 11.75 1.73 -10.71
N ASP A 116 12.68 0.85 -10.39
CA ASP A 116 12.79 -0.46 -11.06
C ASP A 116 11.61 -1.39 -10.75
N GLU A 117 10.80 -1.07 -9.74
CA GLU A 117 9.64 -1.85 -9.32
C GLU A 117 8.32 -1.34 -9.89
N THR A 118 8.31 -0.13 -10.45
CA THR A 118 7.11 0.55 -10.92
C THR A 118 7.20 0.96 -12.39
N THR A 119 6.15 0.68 -13.15
CA THR A 119 6.04 1.08 -14.57
C THR A 119 5.27 2.37 -14.76
N GLU A 120 4.48 2.78 -13.77
CA GLU A 120 3.67 3.98 -13.79
C GLU A 120 3.39 4.46 -12.37
N ALA A 121 3.39 5.77 -12.16
CA ALA A 121 2.95 6.41 -10.93
C ALA A 121 2.15 7.66 -11.27
N ARG A 122 0.92 7.76 -10.78
CA ARG A 122 0.06 8.93 -11.05
C ARG A 122 -0.99 9.13 -9.96
N TYR A 123 -1.44 10.36 -9.86
CA TYR A 123 -2.61 10.71 -9.07
C TYR A 123 -3.89 10.37 -9.84
N VAL A 124 -4.82 9.71 -9.17
CA VAL A 124 -6.11 9.26 -9.73
C VAL A 124 -7.27 9.71 -8.84
N THR A 125 -8.41 9.97 -9.46
CA THR A 125 -9.64 10.28 -8.71
C THR A 125 -10.29 8.99 -8.18
N PRO A 126 -11.18 9.08 -7.17
CA PRO A 126 -11.93 7.92 -6.69
C PRO A 126 -12.70 7.19 -7.80
N GLU A 127 -13.23 7.92 -8.78
CA GLU A 127 -13.96 7.35 -9.92
C GLU A 127 -13.02 6.55 -10.83
N GLU A 128 -11.84 7.07 -11.11
CA GLU A 128 -10.81 6.36 -11.90
C GLU A 128 -10.35 5.08 -11.20
N ILE A 129 -10.18 5.11 -9.85
CA ILE A 129 -9.76 3.96 -9.05
C ILE A 129 -10.72 2.77 -9.23
N ALA A 130 -12.03 3.03 -9.36
CA ALA A 130 -13.02 1.99 -9.54
C ALA A 130 -12.82 1.20 -10.84
N ALA A 131 -12.25 1.83 -11.87
CA ALA A 131 -12.00 1.22 -13.18
C ALA A 131 -10.61 0.56 -13.31
N LEU A 132 -9.72 0.75 -12.33
CA LEU A 132 -8.36 0.19 -12.38
C LEU A 132 -8.33 -1.27 -11.90
N ASP A 133 -7.42 -2.05 -12.48
CA ASP A 133 -7.03 -3.35 -11.92
C ASP A 133 -6.16 -3.15 -10.68
N LEU A 134 -6.83 -2.76 -9.60
CA LEU A 134 -6.20 -2.52 -8.31
C LEU A 134 -6.06 -3.84 -7.54
N ILE A 135 -4.89 -4.05 -6.92
CA ILE A 135 -4.69 -5.17 -6.01
C ILE A 135 -5.75 -5.12 -4.91
N GLU A 136 -6.55 -6.19 -4.81
CA GLU A 136 -7.76 -6.24 -3.97
C GLU A 136 -7.50 -5.95 -2.50
N THR A 137 -6.33 -6.32 -1.98
CA THR A 137 -5.97 -6.09 -0.57
C THR A 137 -5.69 -4.61 -0.23
N HIS A 138 -5.57 -3.73 -1.24
CA HIS A 138 -5.45 -2.29 -1.05
C HIS A 138 -6.80 -1.55 -1.07
N ARG A 139 -7.86 -2.19 -1.59
CA ARG A 139 -9.20 -1.58 -1.68
C ARG A 139 -9.76 -1.14 -0.33
N PRO A 140 -9.68 -1.95 0.75
CA PRO A 140 -10.15 -1.51 2.07
C PRO A 140 -9.41 -0.27 2.59
N CYS A 141 -8.09 -0.19 2.37
CA CYS A 141 -7.29 0.96 2.79
C CYS A 141 -7.78 2.26 2.13
N ILE A 142 -8.03 2.20 0.82
CA ILE A 142 -8.50 3.36 0.06
C ILE A 142 -9.94 3.73 0.48
N ALA A 143 -10.81 2.75 0.62
CA ALA A 143 -12.19 2.98 1.05
C ALA A 143 -12.27 3.65 2.44
N ASP A 144 -11.45 3.16 3.38
CA ASP A 144 -11.39 3.72 4.73
C ASP A 144 -10.77 5.14 4.73
N ALA A 145 -9.78 5.40 3.87
CA ALA A 145 -9.23 6.73 3.68
C ALA A 145 -10.28 7.73 3.16
N LEU A 146 -11.06 7.31 2.18
CA LEU A 146 -12.12 8.14 1.58
C LEU A 146 -13.31 8.34 2.54
N ALA A 147 -13.55 7.40 3.46
CA ALA A 147 -14.57 7.55 4.50
C ALA A 147 -14.23 8.66 5.51
N ALA A 148 -12.96 9.09 5.56
CA ALA A 148 -12.46 10.21 6.35
C ALA A 148 -12.85 10.17 7.83
N GLN A 149 -12.93 8.98 8.44
CA GLN A 149 -13.24 8.84 9.87
C GLN A 149 -12.07 9.29 10.75
N VAL A 150 -12.41 9.78 11.94
CA VAL A 150 -11.41 10.22 12.92
C VAL A 150 -10.69 9.04 13.56
N THR A 151 -11.39 7.93 13.77
CA THR A 151 -10.85 6.73 14.41
C THR A 151 -10.15 5.82 13.42
N THR A 152 -9.07 5.17 13.87
CA THR A 152 -8.34 4.18 13.09
C THR A 152 -9.18 2.90 12.90
N PHE A 153 -9.19 2.37 11.69
CA PHE A 153 -9.83 1.09 11.39
C PHE A 153 -8.94 -0.09 11.80
N VAL A 154 -9.56 -1.17 12.27
CA VAL A 154 -8.90 -2.46 12.49
C VAL A 154 -9.71 -3.52 11.74
N ARG A 155 -9.10 -4.16 10.74
CA ARG A 155 -9.76 -5.13 9.85
C ARG A 155 -8.92 -6.39 9.64
#